data_0ea882892dbeb18326480326286445f2
#
_entry.id   0ea882892dbeb18326480326286445f2
#
_cell.length_a   1.000
_cell.length_b   1.000
_cell.length_c   1.000
_cell.angle_alpha   90.00
_cell.angle_beta   90.00
_cell.angle_gamma   90.00
#
_symmetry.space_group_name_H-M   'P 1'
#
loop_
_entity.id
_entity.type
_entity.pdbx_description
1 polymer ?
#
loop_
_entity_poly.entity_id
_entity_poly.type
_entity_poly.pdbx_seq_one_letter_code
_entity_poly.pdbx_strand_id
1 'polypeptide(L)'
;MKILSLTAGAGGMYCGSCLRDNALAAELIGRGHDVTLVPLYTPLLTDEPNVTRPDVLFGGISVYLQQHSPVFRKTPRVLDRILDSPRLIKAFADRSVSTDPRLLGDLTISMLEGAGGALRREFDKLIEWTAGEPAPDVINLTNSMLIALARPLAEAFGRPVCCTLQGEDLFLEGLTEPYRARALDLIRRQIPHVDRFVAVSDYYAGFMARYLQISPAAISVVPLGINMSGFERRASALDDVFRVGYFARVAPEKGLHVLADAYRRLRQRAGGAHMRLEVAGYLAPGHKAYLAGLRQSLERAGLADEFSYRGAVDRAGKLAFLKGLDVLSVPATYDEPKGIFLLEAMASGVPAVQPRRGGFTEILERTGGGLLVEPDDVESLTEALHTLWRDPALRRQLACRGYDEVRAQYTIQHTADRALAVYEDLIRATRQPVARALSNQSAVTR
;
A
#
# COMPACT_ATOMS: atom_id res chain seq x y z
N MET A 1 -12.26 -6.61 20.88
CA MET A 1 -11.42 -5.40 20.83
C MET A 1 -12.08 -4.40 19.88
N LYS A 2 -12.11 -3.11 20.26
CA LYS A 2 -12.56 -2.01 19.40
C LYS A 2 -11.33 -1.35 18.77
N ILE A 3 -11.29 -1.26 17.46
CA ILE A 3 -10.14 -0.75 16.70
C ILE A 3 -10.61 0.40 15.81
N LEU A 4 -10.04 1.58 15.98
CA LEU A 4 -10.23 2.70 15.08
C LEU A 4 -9.05 2.77 14.13
N SER A 5 -9.28 2.57 12.83
CA SER A 5 -8.26 2.71 11.78
C SER A 5 -8.58 3.89 10.88
N LEU A 6 -7.62 4.81 10.72
CA LEU A 6 -7.74 5.95 9.82
C LEU A 6 -6.85 5.75 8.62
N THR A 7 -7.43 5.83 7.41
CA THR A 7 -6.73 5.65 6.14
C THR A 7 -6.90 6.86 5.23
N ALA A 8 -5.91 7.15 4.40
CA ALA A 8 -5.95 8.33 3.55
C ALA A 8 -7.02 8.23 2.45
N GLY A 9 -7.23 7.06 1.88
CA GLY A 9 -7.94 6.87 0.62
C GLY A 9 -7.02 7.06 -0.59
N ALA A 10 -7.46 6.68 -1.79
CA ALA A 10 -6.61 6.62 -2.97
C ALA A 10 -7.16 7.32 -4.22
N GLY A 11 -8.11 8.26 -4.07
CA GLY A 11 -8.54 9.11 -5.18
C GLY A 11 -9.06 8.38 -6.42
N GLY A 12 -9.76 7.25 -6.27
CA GLY A 12 -10.35 6.52 -7.40
C GLY A 12 -9.40 5.54 -8.10
N MET A 13 -8.21 5.27 -7.52
CA MET A 13 -7.30 4.22 -8.03
C MET A 13 -7.12 3.07 -7.05
N TYR A 14 -6.80 1.88 -7.56
CA TYR A 14 -6.35 0.77 -6.73
C TYR A 14 -4.99 1.08 -6.11
N CYS A 15 -4.93 1.10 -4.80
CA CYS A 15 -3.71 1.36 -4.02
C CYS A 15 -3.42 0.18 -3.11
N GLY A 16 -2.19 -0.34 -3.15
CA GLY A 16 -1.80 -1.49 -2.32
C GLY A 16 -1.96 -1.26 -0.83
N SER A 17 -1.81 -0.02 -0.34
CA SER A 17 -2.05 0.32 1.07
C SER A 17 -3.54 0.21 1.41
N CYS A 18 -4.42 0.77 0.56
CA CYS A 18 -5.86 0.71 0.76
C CYS A 18 -6.40 -0.73 0.69
N LEU A 19 -5.88 -1.55 -0.25
CA LEU A 19 -6.24 -2.98 -0.34
C LEU A 19 -5.85 -3.72 0.95
N ARG A 20 -4.64 -3.50 1.44
CA ARG A 20 -4.18 -4.09 2.71
C ARG A 20 -5.03 -3.66 3.89
N ASP A 21 -5.30 -2.37 4.03
CA ASP A 21 -6.04 -1.82 5.17
C ASP A 21 -7.48 -2.36 5.19
N ASN A 22 -8.13 -2.44 4.02
CA ASN A 22 -9.47 -3.02 3.89
C ASN A 22 -9.47 -4.53 4.19
N ALA A 23 -8.51 -5.28 3.64
CA ALA A 23 -8.43 -6.72 3.85
C ALA A 23 -8.19 -7.07 5.34
N LEU A 24 -7.30 -6.32 6.02
CA LEU A 24 -7.06 -6.50 7.45
C LEU A 24 -8.31 -6.16 8.28
N ALA A 25 -8.98 -5.04 7.98
CA ALA A 25 -10.21 -4.67 8.68
C ALA A 25 -11.31 -5.72 8.49
N ALA A 26 -11.51 -6.22 7.26
CA ALA A 26 -12.49 -7.25 6.95
C ALA A 26 -12.21 -8.57 7.70
N GLU A 27 -10.94 -9.00 7.76
CA GLU A 27 -10.54 -10.19 8.50
C GLU A 27 -10.78 -10.03 10.01
N LEU A 28 -10.43 -8.88 10.58
CA LEU A 28 -10.66 -8.59 12.01
C LEU A 28 -12.15 -8.53 12.35
N ILE A 29 -12.98 -7.95 11.49
CA ILE A 29 -14.44 -7.96 11.64
C ILE A 29 -14.96 -9.41 11.59
N GLY A 30 -14.49 -10.22 10.64
CA GLY A 30 -14.84 -11.64 10.52
C GLY A 30 -14.51 -12.46 11.77
N ARG A 31 -13.49 -12.04 12.54
CA ARG A 31 -13.11 -12.64 13.84
C ARG A 31 -13.90 -12.09 15.04
N GLY A 32 -14.88 -11.21 14.82
CA GLY A 32 -15.72 -10.65 15.87
C GLY A 32 -15.13 -9.44 16.58
N HIS A 33 -14.10 -8.78 16.02
CA HIS A 33 -13.64 -7.49 16.53
C HIS A 33 -14.50 -6.34 15.97
N ASP A 34 -14.67 -5.30 16.77
CA ASP A 34 -15.37 -4.07 16.38
C ASP A 34 -14.36 -3.12 15.71
N VAL A 35 -14.30 -3.14 14.37
CA VAL A 35 -13.36 -2.34 13.60
C VAL A 35 -14.09 -1.24 12.86
N THR A 36 -13.68 -0.01 13.12
CA THR A 36 -14.10 1.18 12.38
C THR A 36 -12.96 1.63 11.47
N LEU A 37 -13.09 1.38 10.16
CA LEU A 37 -12.13 1.85 9.14
C LEU A 37 -12.70 3.11 8.49
N VAL A 38 -12.02 4.25 8.67
CA VAL A 38 -12.49 5.56 8.22
C VAL A 38 -11.54 6.14 7.17
N PRO A 39 -12.03 6.42 5.96
CA PRO A 39 -11.26 7.15 4.97
C PRO A 39 -11.25 8.64 5.28
N LEU A 40 -10.08 9.29 5.17
CA LEU A 40 -9.94 10.72 5.48
C LEU A 40 -10.26 11.63 4.30
N TYR A 41 -9.68 11.36 3.12
CA TYR A 41 -9.78 12.28 1.96
C TYR A 41 -10.73 11.80 0.87
N THR A 42 -10.72 10.51 0.57
CA THR A 42 -11.51 9.92 -0.51
C THR A 42 -11.96 8.52 -0.13
N PRO A 43 -13.09 8.04 -0.63
CA PRO A 43 -13.50 6.65 -0.47
C PRO A 43 -12.40 5.69 -0.97
N LEU A 44 -12.29 4.51 -0.35
CA LEU A 44 -11.39 3.47 -0.84
C LEU A 44 -11.96 2.80 -2.09
N LEU A 45 -11.07 2.55 -3.05
CA LEU A 45 -11.31 1.62 -4.14
C LEU A 45 -10.59 0.31 -3.83
N THR A 46 -11.36 -0.76 -3.73
CA THR A 46 -10.85 -2.11 -3.44
C THR A 46 -11.50 -3.11 -4.40
N ASP A 47 -10.80 -4.20 -4.68
CA ASP A 47 -11.30 -5.33 -5.45
C ASP A 47 -11.92 -6.44 -4.57
N GLU A 48 -12.03 -6.18 -3.27
CA GLU A 48 -12.71 -6.98 -2.27
C GLU A 48 -13.91 -6.20 -1.71
N PRO A 49 -14.83 -6.84 -0.96
CA PRO A 49 -15.90 -6.13 -0.27
C PRO A 49 -15.34 -4.99 0.59
N ASN A 50 -15.82 -3.79 0.34
CA ASN A 50 -15.37 -2.59 1.04
C ASN A 50 -16.04 -2.50 2.42
N VAL A 51 -15.25 -2.49 3.49
CA VAL A 51 -15.71 -2.42 4.89
C VAL A 51 -15.48 -1.04 5.51
N THR A 52 -15.10 -0.03 4.71
CA THR A 52 -14.96 1.34 5.23
C THR A 52 -16.30 1.96 5.57
N ARG A 53 -16.30 2.89 6.53
CA ARG A 53 -17.44 3.78 6.70
C ARG A 53 -17.69 4.60 5.43
N PRO A 54 -18.96 4.88 5.10
CA PRO A 54 -19.29 5.69 3.91
C PRO A 54 -18.88 7.16 4.07
N ASP A 55 -18.74 7.63 5.30
CA ASP A 55 -18.39 9.02 5.60
C ASP A 55 -16.88 9.25 5.43
N VAL A 56 -16.54 10.39 4.82
CA VAL A 56 -15.16 10.86 4.67
C VAL A 56 -14.98 12.04 5.63
N LEU A 57 -14.01 11.96 6.55
CA LEU A 57 -13.86 12.98 7.59
C LEU A 57 -13.27 14.30 7.06
N PHE A 58 -12.25 14.22 6.20
CA PHE A 58 -11.65 15.39 5.58
C PHE A 58 -12.07 15.43 4.11
N GLY A 59 -13.23 16.01 3.82
CA GLY A 59 -13.71 16.06 2.44
C GLY A 59 -12.66 16.66 1.51
N GLY A 60 -12.21 15.90 0.50
CA GLY A 60 -11.14 16.31 -0.40
C GLY A 60 -11.41 17.66 -1.07
N ILE A 61 -12.67 18.02 -1.32
CA ILE A 61 -13.08 19.32 -1.89
C ILE A 61 -12.93 20.43 -0.85
N SER A 62 -13.40 20.21 0.39
CA SER A 62 -13.27 21.16 1.49
C SER A 62 -11.80 21.46 1.79
N VAL A 63 -10.96 20.42 1.84
CA VAL A 63 -9.51 20.55 2.04
C VAL A 63 -8.86 21.37 0.94
N TYR A 64 -9.17 21.09 -0.33
CA TYR A 64 -8.65 21.83 -1.47
C TYR A 64 -9.04 23.31 -1.42
N LEU A 65 -10.32 23.62 -1.14
CA LEU A 65 -10.83 24.99 -1.08
C LEU A 65 -10.22 25.79 0.09
N GLN A 66 -10.09 25.18 1.28
CA GLN A 66 -9.48 25.82 2.46
C GLN A 66 -7.99 26.13 2.24
N GLN A 67 -7.31 25.34 1.43
CA GLN A 67 -5.91 25.54 1.11
C GLN A 67 -5.71 26.72 0.15
N HIS A 68 -6.57 26.84 -0.88
CA HIS A 68 -6.42 27.84 -1.94
C HIS A 68 -7.12 29.17 -1.66
N SER A 69 -8.00 29.26 -0.64
CA SER A 69 -8.73 30.47 -0.31
C SER A 69 -8.98 30.65 1.18
N PRO A 70 -8.47 31.75 1.78
CA PRO A 70 -8.73 32.07 3.18
C PRO A 70 -10.22 32.25 3.53
N VAL A 71 -11.05 32.59 2.54
CA VAL A 71 -12.50 32.78 2.70
C VAL A 71 -13.14 31.44 3.10
N PHE A 72 -12.74 30.30 2.50
CA PHE A 72 -13.28 28.99 2.81
C PHE A 72 -12.85 28.46 4.18
N ARG A 73 -11.84 29.04 4.82
CA ARG A 73 -11.46 28.73 6.22
C ARG A 73 -12.50 29.26 7.23
N LYS A 74 -13.38 30.19 6.81
CA LYS A 74 -14.38 30.85 7.66
C LYS A 74 -15.84 30.59 7.21
N THR A 75 -16.08 29.71 6.23
CA THR A 75 -17.43 29.43 5.72
C THR A 75 -18.31 28.69 6.74
N PRO A 76 -19.65 28.86 6.71
CA PRO A 76 -20.57 28.14 7.58
C PRO A 76 -20.50 26.62 7.39
N ARG A 77 -20.61 25.85 8.47
CA ARG A 77 -20.52 24.38 8.48
C ARG A 77 -21.55 23.66 7.59
N VAL A 78 -22.65 24.32 7.23
CA VAL A 78 -23.69 23.77 6.36
C VAL A 78 -23.18 23.54 4.94
N LEU A 79 -22.26 24.39 4.46
CA LEU A 79 -21.62 24.23 3.14
C LEU A 79 -20.70 23.01 3.08
N ASP A 80 -20.07 22.65 4.19
CA ASP A 80 -19.19 21.46 4.25
C ASP A 80 -19.97 20.18 4.00
N ARG A 81 -21.19 20.04 4.56
CA ARG A 81 -22.03 18.84 4.33
C ARG A 81 -22.37 18.61 2.87
N ILE A 82 -22.47 19.68 2.09
CA ILE A 82 -22.72 19.60 0.65
C ILE A 82 -21.43 19.24 -0.09
N LEU A 83 -20.31 19.91 0.25
CA LEU A 83 -19.01 19.72 -0.38
C LEU A 83 -18.39 18.35 -0.02
N ASP A 84 -18.65 17.84 1.18
CA ASP A 84 -18.15 16.56 1.67
C ASP A 84 -19.06 15.38 1.28
N SER A 85 -20.11 15.63 0.44
CA SER A 85 -20.97 14.52 0.01
C SER A 85 -20.20 13.51 -0.84
N PRO A 86 -20.32 12.19 -0.57
CA PRO A 86 -19.57 11.14 -1.28
C PRO A 86 -19.74 11.17 -2.81
N ARG A 87 -20.91 11.63 -3.28
CA ARG A 87 -21.20 11.75 -4.72
C ARG A 87 -20.42 12.88 -5.39
N LEU A 88 -20.30 14.05 -4.72
CA LEU A 88 -19.52 15.18 -5.22
C LEU A 88 -18.02 14.89 -5.14
N ILE A 89 -17.56 14.31 -4.04
CA ILE A 89 -16.16 13.90 -3.88
C ILE A 89 -15.76 12.91 -4.97
N LYS A 90 -16.59 11.91 -5.27
CA LYS A 90 -16.34 10.95 -6.35
C LYS A 90 -16.28 11.61 -7.71
N ALA A 91 -17.23 12.48 -8.04
CA ALA A 91 -17.25 13.19 -9.32
C ALA A 91 -16.09 14.17 -9.49
N PHE A 92 -15.57 14.73 -8.40
CA PHE A 92 -14.42 15.63 -8.39
C PHE A 92 -13.10 14.86 -8.41
N ALA A 93 -13.01 13.76 -7.68
CA ALA A 93 -11.82 12.88 -7.65
C ALA A 93 -11.51 12.29 -9.03
N ASP A 94 -12.52 11.91 -9.80
CA ASP A 94 -12.36 11.38 -11.16
C ASP A 94 -11.77 12.43 -12.15
N ARG A 95 -11.84 13.72 -11.83
CA ARG A 95 -11.46 14.83 -12.73
C ARG A 95 -10.25 15.64 -12.29
N SER A 96 -9.90 15.69 -11.02
CA SER A 96 -9.06 16.79 -10.50
C SER A 96 -8.03 16.43 -9.43
N VAL A 97 -8.03 15.23 -8.86
CA VAL A 97 -7.07 14.90 -7.78
C VAL A 97 -5.78 14.36 -8.39
N SER A 98 -4.78 15.24 -8.52
CA SER A 98 -3.42 14.80 -8.82
C SER A 98 -2.85 14.06 -7.61
N THR A 99 -2.21 12.91 -7.86
CA THR A 99 -1.39 12.20 -6.87
C THR A 99 0.10 12.47 -7.07
N ASP A 100 0.45 13.45 -7.92
CA ASP A 100 1.83 13.86 -8.15
C ASP A 100 2.37 14.61 -6.91
N PRO A 101 3.37 14.08 -6.21
CA PRO A 101 3.94 14.70 -5.01
C PRO A 101 4.40 16.15 -5.25
N ARG A 102 4.90 16.43 -6.45
CA ARG A 102 5.40 17.76 -6.81
C ARG A 102 4.34 18.86 -6.72
N LEU A 103 3.06 18.48 -6.84
CA LEU A 103 1.92 19.41 -6.79
C LEU A 103 1.23 19.41 -5.42
N LEU A 104 1.60 18.49 -4.51
CA LEU A 104 0.93 18.28 -3.23
C LEU A 104 1.75 18.78 -2.02
N GLY A 105 2.84 19.53 -2.23
CA GLY A 105 3.70 20.00 -1.16
C GLY A 105 2.97 20.78 -0.07
N ASP A 106 2.21 21.83 -0.45
CA ASP A 106 1.45 22.64 0.51
C ASP A 106 0.39 21.85 1.28
N LEU A 107 -0.31 20.92 0.60
CA LEU A 107 -1.31 20.07 1.23
C LEU A 107 -0.66 19.13 2.26
N THR A 108 0.48 18.54 1.88
CA THR A 108 1.26 17.68 2.75
C THR A 108 1.70 18.39 4.02
N ILE A 109 2.26 19.60 3.87
CA ILE A 109 2.67 20.42 5.02
C ILE A 109 1.47 20.78 5.89
N SER A 110 0.37 21.25 5.27
CA SER A 110 -0.85 21.62 6.00
C SER A 110 -1.41 20.48 6.83
N MET A 111 -1.35 19.24 6.29
CA MET A 111 -1.77 18.05 7.02
C MET A 111 -0.84 17.72 8.19
N LEU A 112 0.48 17.79 7.97
CA LEU A 112 1.48 17.49 8.98
C LEU A 112 1.61 18.57 10.07
N GLU A 113 1.23 19.81 9.80
CA GLU A 113 1.09 20.89 10.80
C GLU A 113 -0.11 20.66 11.73
N GLY A 114 -1.07 19.84 11.32
CA GLY A 114 -2.23 19.50 12.13
C GLY A 114 -3.10 20.71 12.50
N ALA A 115 -3.56 20.78 13.74
CA ALA A 115 -4.37 21.88 14.26
C ALA A 115 -3.66 23.24 14.28
N GLY A 116 -2.33 23.27 14.11
CA GLY A 116 -1.56 24.51 13.98
C GLY A 116 -1.55 25.11 12.56
N GLY A 117 -1.95 24.32 11.57
CA GLY A 117 -1.86 24.66 10.16
C GLY A 117 -3.18 25.13 9.52
N ALA A 118 -3.18 25.16 8.18
CA ALA A 118 -4.33 25.59 7.38
C ALA A 118 -5.56 24.67 7.51
N LEU A 119 -5.37 23.42 7.92
CA LEU A 119 -6.42 22.40 8.08
C LEU A 119 -6.97 22.33 9.52
N ARG A 120 -6.69 23.32 10.37
CA ARG A 120 -7.19 23.35 11.77
C ARG A 120 -8.67 22.98 11.86
N ARG A 121 -9.50 23.51 10.98
CA ARG A 121 -10.93 23.25 10.97
C ARG A 121 -11.29 21.77 10.75
N GLU A 122 -10.53 21.07 9.91
CA GLU A 122 -10.73 19.63 9.67
C GLU A 122 -10.31 18.81 10.88
N PHE A 123 -9.25 19.23 11.58
CA PHE A 123 -8.87 18.64 12.87
C PHE A 123 -9.94 18.89 13.95
N ASP A 124 -10.52 20.09 14.03
CA ASP A 124 -11.61 20.39 14.97
C ASP A 124 -12.84 19.50 14.68
N LYS A 125 -13.20 19.31 13.39
CA LYS A 125 -14.28 18.37 12.99
C LYS A 125 -13.99 16.93 13.41
N LEU A 126 -12.74 16.47 13.25
CA LEU A 126 -12.34 15.13 13.69
C LEU A 126 -12.56 14.98 15.21
N ILE A 127 -12.13 15.96 16.01
CA ILE A 127 -12.30 15.93 17.47
C ILE A 127 -13.77 15.97 17.86
N GLU A 128 -14.58 16.80 17.19
CA GLU A 128 -16.04 16.81 17.41
C GLU A 128 -16.68 15.46 17.06
N TRP A 129 -16.22 14.82 15.97
CA TRP A 129 -16.67 13.49 15.58
C TRP A 129 -16.33 12.45 16.66
N THR A 130 -15.12 12.50 17.26
CA THR A 130 -14.72 11.56 18.31
C THR A 130 -15.63 11.61 19.54
N ALA A 131 -16.26 12.76 19.84
CA ALA A 131 -17.17 12.89 20.96
C ALA A 131 -18.47 12.06 20.81
N GLY A 132 -18.86 11.76 19.56
CA GLY A 132 -20.03 10.92 19.26
C GLY A 132 -19.69 9.42 19.08
N GLU A 133 -18.40 9.06 19.06
CA GLU A 133 -17.98 7.68 18.81
C GLU A 133 -17.61 6.95 20.11
N PRO A 134 -17.91 5.65 20.20
CA PRO A 134 -17.47 4.86 21.33
C PRO A 134 -15.95 4.76 21.36
N ALA A 135 -15.33 4.98 22.54
CA ALA A 135 -13.89 4.94 22.68
C ALA A 135 -13.32 3.61 22.20
N PRO A 136 -12.32 3.62 21.27
CA PRO A 136 -11.64 2.43 20.81
C PRO A 136 -10.70 1.88 21.91
N ASP A 137 -10.25 0.64 21.79
CA ASP A 137 -9.17 0.10 22.62
C ASP A 137 -7.80 0.53 22.09
N VAL A 138 -7.67 0.69 20.76
CA VAL A 138 -6.46 1.11 20.05
C VAL A 138 -6.82 1.92 18.81
N ILE A 139 -5.97 2.90 18.48
CA ILE A 139 -6.07 3.73 17.27
C ILE A 139 -4.93 3.36 16.33
N ASN A 140 -5.23 3.07 15.07
CA ASN A 140 -4.25 2.79 14.03
C ASN A 140 -4.28 3.87 12.94
N LEU A 141 -3.19 4.59 12.78
CA LEU A 141 -2.94 5.44 11.63
C LEU A 141 -2.27 4.60 10.56
N THR A 142 -2.89 4.46 9.40
CA THR A 142 -2.38 3.51 8.40
C THR A 142 -1.19 4.03 7.59
N ASN A 143 -0.71 5.25 7.89
CA ASN A 143 0.38 5.89 7.16
C ASN A 143 0.99 7.02 8.00
N SER A 144 2.32 7.20 7.96
CA SER A 144 3.00 8.28 8.70
C SER A 144 2.67 9.70 8.19
N MET A 145 2.10 9.83 7.00
CA MET A 145 1.54 11.10 6.52
C MET A 145 0.34 11.58 7.35
N LEU A 146 -0.27 10.69 8.14
CA LEU A 146 -1.39 10.98 9.03
C LEU A 146 -0.93 11.20 10.49
N ILE A 147 0.36 11.21 10.76
CA ILE A 147 0.95 11.18 12.11
C ILE A 147 0.52 12.38 12.97
N ALA A 148 0.19 13.54 12.36
CA ALA A 148 -0.30 14.71 13.08
C ALA A 148 -1.65 14.45 13.80
N LEU A 149 -2.37 13.39 13.45
CA LEU A 149 -3.59 12.93 14.13
C LEU A 149 -3.30 12.16 15.42
N ALA A 150 -2.06 11.69 15.64
CA ALA A 150 -1.73 10.83 16.78
C ALA A 150 -2.05 11.52 18.10
N ARG A 151 -1.49 12.70 18.33
CA ARG A 151 -1.68 13.45 19.56
C ARG A 151 -3.15 13.80 19.85
N PRO A 152 -3.89 14.48 18.94
CA PRO A 152 -5.27 14.87 19.22
C PRO A 152 -6.20 13.67 19.45
N LEU A 153 -5.97 12.55 18.76
CA LEU A 153 -6.77 11.33 18.98
C LEU A 153 -6.42 10.63 20.30
N ALA A 154 -5.13 10.57 20.65
CA ALA A 154 -4.73 10.05 21.95
C ALA A 154 -5.30 10.85 23.11
N GLU A 155 -5.30 12.20 23.01
CA GLU A 155 -5.87 13.10 24.01
C GLU A 155 -7.42 12.95 24.09
N ALA A 156 -8.12 12.84 22.94
CA ALA A 156 -9.57 12.74 22.89
C ALA A 156 -10.11 11.42 23.45
N PHE A 157 -9.45 10.30 23.14
CA PHE A 157 -9.93 8.98 23.56
C PHE A 157 -9.20 8.41 24.79
N GLY A 158 -8.05 8.93 25.17
CA GLY A 158 -7.20 8.37 26.24
C GLY A 158 -6.71 6.95 25.89
N ARG A 159 -6.37 6.70 24.60
CA ARG A 159 -6.03 5.38 24.07
C ARG A 159 -4.73 5.39 23.30
N PRO A 160 -4.01 4.22 23.28
CA PRO A 160 -2.75 4.13 22.56
C PRO A 160 -2.94 4.26 21.04
N VAL A 161 -1.95 4.87 20.41
CA VAL A 161 -1.90 5.10 18.96
C VAL A 161 -0.75 4.30 18.38
N CYS A 162 -1.05 3.47 17.37
CA CYS A 162 -0.03 2.93 16.49
C CYS A 162 -0.06 3.59 15.11
N CYS A 163 1.08 3.57 14.42
CA CYS A 163 1.22 4.12 13.08
C CYS A 163 1.87 3.08 12.16
N THR A 164 1.18 2.72 11.08
CA THR A 164 1.67 1.77 10.09
C THR A 164 2.53 2.47 9.05
N LEU A 165 3.71 1.92 8.76
CA LEU A 165 4.66 2.36 7.75
C LEU A 165 4.53 1.42 6.54
N GLN A 166 4.13 1.94 5.37
CA GLN A 166 3.77 1.09 4.24
C GLN A 166 4.00 1.70 2.84
N GLY A 167 5.10 2.46 2.65
CA GLY A 167 5.56 2.91 1.33
C GLY A 167 5.31 4.39 1.05
N GLU A 168 5.21 5.20 2.07
CA GLU A 168 5.08 6.66 1.99
C GLU A 168 6.38 7.38 1.62
N ASP A 169 7.52 6.73 1.77
CA ASP A 169 8.84 7.25 1.39
C ASP A 169 8.91 7.67 -0.07
N LEU A 170 8.36 6.86 -0.98
CA LEU A 170 8.29 7.19 -2.40
C LEU A 170 7.56 8.52 -2.67
N PHE A 171 6.49 8.77 -1.92
CA PHE A 171 5.75 10.03 -2.01
C PHE A 171 6.58 11.18 -1.42
N LEU A 172 7.16 10.99 -0.24
CA LEU A 172 7.96 12.00 0.44
C LEU A 172 9.20 12.40 -0.38
N GLU A 173 9.91 11.43 -0.97
CA GLU A 173 11.04 11.68 -1.86
C GLU A 173 10.63 12.37 -3.18
N GLY A 174 9.38 12.21 -3.62
CA GLY A 174 8.82 12.90 -4.77
C GLY A 174 8.45 14.36 -4.51
N LEU A 175 8.40 14.82 -3.25
CA LEU A 175 8.15 16.22 -2.91
C LEU A 175 9.34 17.09 -3.36
N THR A 176 9.02 18.30 -3.87
CA THR A 176 10.04 19.29 -4.16
C THR A 176 10.54 19.97 -2.88
N GLU A 177 11.79 20.44 -2.88
CA GLU A 177 12.26 21.31 -1.77
C GLU A 177 11.58 22.67 -1.82
N PRO A 178 11.26 23.31 -0.67
CA PRO A 178 11.61 22.86 0.70
C PRO A 178 10.57 21.92 1.35
N TYR A 179 9.55 21.47 0.63
CA TYR A 179 8.45 20.68 1.19
C TYR A 179 8.91 19.35 1.74
N ARG A 180 9.85 18.65 1.06
CA ARG A 180 10.38 17.38 1.52
C ARG A 180 11.07 17.49 2.88
N ALA A 181 12.01 18.41 3.01
CA ALA A 181 12.73 18.63 4.25
C ALA A 181 11.78 18.99 5.41
N ARG A 182 10.80 19.88 5.12
CA ARG A 182 9.80 20.31 6.11
C ARG A 182 8.85 19.19 6.51
N ALA A 183 8.40 18.36 5.55
CA ALA A 183 7.53 17.21 5.84
C ALA A 183 8.24 16.21 6.76
N LEU A 184 9.49 15.88 6.49
CA LEU A 184 10.29 14.99 7.34
C LEU A 184 10.49 15.55 8.75
N ASP A 185 10.77 16.84 8.89
CA ASP A 185 10.90 17.49 10.21
C ASP A 185 9.57 17.45 10.97
N LEU A 186 8.45 17.75 10.32
CA LEU A 186 7.13 17.70 10.93
C LEU A 186 6.73 16.27 11.36
N ILE A 187 7.00 15.25 10.54
CA ILE A 187 6.78 13.84 10.91
C ILE A 187 7.60 13.49 12.14
N ARG A 188 8.92 13.83 12.15
CA ARG A 188 9.82 13.51 13.28
C ARG A 188 9.36 14.14 14.59
N ARG A 189 8.82 15.36 14.57
CA ARG A 189 8.25 16.01 15.75
C ARG A 189 7.05 15.29 16.34
N GLN A 190 6.31 14.52 15.53
CA GLN A 190 5.13 13.78 15.98
C GLN A 190 5.45 12.36 16.47
N ILE A 191 6.64 11.83 16.20
CA ILE A 191 7.07 10.48 16.62
C ILE A 191 6.80 10.21 18.11
N PRO A 192 7.07 11.16 19.05
CA PRO A 192 6.82 10.93 20.47
C PRO A 192 5.35 10.71 20.86
N HIS A 193 4.40 11.01 19.96
CA HIS A 193 2.96 10.83 20.17
C HIS A 193 2.42 9.50 19.62
N VAL A 194 3.31 8.64 19.11
CA VAL A 194 2.99 7.30 18.61
C VAL A 194 3.59 6.26 19.54
N ASP A 195 2.75 5.39 20.11
CA ASP A 195 3.18 4.37 21.06
C ASP A 195 3.90 3.20 20.38
N ARG A 196 3.53 2.89 19.12
CA ARG A 196 4.15 1.82 18.33
C ARG A 196 4.06 2.11 16.84
N PHE A 197 5.16 1.89 16.13
CA PHE A 197 5.14 1.83 14.68
C PHE A 197 5.00 0.37 14.22
N VAL A 198 4.33 0.19 13.07
CA VAL A 198 4.13 -1.14 12.46
C VAL A 198 4.67 -1.08 11.03
N ALA A 199 5.70 -1.85 10.73
CA ALA A 199 6.25 -1.94 9.37
C ALA A 199 5.78 -3.21 8.67
N VAL A 200 5.67 -3.15 7.35
CA VAL A 200 5.13 -4.22 6.50
C VAL A 200 6.14 -5.29 6.10
N SER A 201 7.42 -5.10 6.42
CA SER A 201 8.52 -6.05 6.20
C SER A 201 9.70 -5.69 7.11
N ASP A 202 10.62 -6.62 7.33
CA ASP A 202 11.86 -6.38 8.08
C ASP A 202 12.75 -5.37 7.36
N TYR A 203 12.82 -5.48 6.02
CA TYR A 203 13.49 -4.49 5.18
C TYR A 203 12.97 -3.08 5.48
N TYR A 204 11.63 -2.91 5.40
CA TYR A 204 11.02 -1.59 5.53
C TYR A 204 11.09 -1.05 6.96
N ALA A 205 11.08 -1.91 7.97
CA ALA A 205 11.33 -1.52 9.36
C ALA A 205 12.72 -0.89 9.53
N GLY A 206 13.76 -1.56 9.02
CA GLY A 206 15.14 -1.06 9.07
C GLY A 206 15.34 0.22 8.23
N PHE A 207 14.70 0.30 7.06
CA PHE A 207 14.75 1.50 6.22
C PHE A 207 14.08 2.70 6.92
N MET A 208 12.85 2.57 7.39
CA MET A 208 12.09 3.66 7.99
C MET A 208 12.63 4.08 9.36
N ALA A 209 13.25 3.17 10.12
CA ALA A 209 13.96 3.51 11.35
C ALA A 209 15.05 4.57 11.09
N ARG A 210 15.84 4.39 10.04
CA ARG A 210 16.87 5.36 9.63
C ARG A 210 16.26 6.61 8.99
N TYR A 211 15.32 6.43 8.07
CA TYR A 211 14.71 7.50 7.28
C TYR A 211 13.97 8.53 8.15
N LEU A 212 13.13 8.07 9.06
CA LEU A 212 12.37 8.93 9.98
C LEU A 212 13.05 9.14 11.33
N GLN A 213 14.19 8.49 11.60
CA GLN A 213 14.90 8.52 12.90
C GLN A 213 14.05 7.95 14.05
N ILE A 214 13.33 6.86 13.78
CA ILE A 214 12.55 6.11 14.76
C ILE A 214 13.47 5.08 15.44
N SER A 215 13.38 4.93 16.76
CA SER A 215 14.07 3.83 17.45
C SER A 215 13.62 2.48 16.89
N PRO A 216 14.52 1.56 16.48
CA PRO A 216 14.13 0.23 16.02
C PRO A 216 13.26 -0.53 17.02
N ALA A 217 13.48 -0.32 18.34
CA ALA A 217 12.67 -0.94 19.39
C ALA A 217 11.21 -0.45 19.41
N ALA A 218 10.90 0.69 18.79
CA ALA A 218 9.55 1.21 18.66
C ALA A 218 8.82 0.68 17.42
N ILE A 219 9.46 -0.15 16.58
CA ILE A 219 8.88 -0.68 15.36
C ILE A 219 8.62 -2.19 15.51
N SER A 220 7.39 -2.60 15.30
CA SER A 220 7.01 -4.02 15.18
C SER A 220 6.81 -4.36 13.70
N VAL A 221 7.21 -5.57 13.30
CA VAL A 221 7.01 -6.02 11.92
C VAL A 221 5.75 -6.88 11.83
N VAL A 222 4.82 -6.44 10.99
CA VAL A 222 3.60 -7.18 10.63
C VAL A 222 3.60 -7.37 9.12
N PRO A 223 4.19 -8.47 8.62
CA PRO A 223 4.27 -8.75 7.20
C PRO A 223 2.90 -8.73 6.53
N LEU A 224 2.93 -8.34 5.26
CA LEU A 224 1.75 -8.35 4.42
C LEU A 224 1.19 -9.76 4.28
N GLY A 225 -0.14 -9.84 4.24
CA GLY A 225 -0.84 -11.03 3.81
C GLY A 225 -1.93 -10.67 2.82
N ILE A 226 -2.35 -11.67 2.07
CA ILE A 226 -3.42 -11.54 1.09
C ILE A 226 -4.62 -12.42 1.46
N ASN A 227 -5.81 -11.99 1.05
CA ASN A 227 -7.00 -12.82 1.12
C ASN A 227 -6.89 -13.92 0.05
N MET A 228 -6.77 -15.17 0.48
CA MET A 228 -6.57 -16.33 -0.38
C MET A 228 -7.81 -16.76 -1.17
N SER A 229 -8.97 -16.15 -0.92
CA SER A 229 -10.22 -16.52 -1.60
C SER A 229 -10.10 -16.35 -3.12
N GLY A 230 -10.40 -17.41 -3.87
CA GLY A 230 -10.34 -17.45 -5.32
C GLY A 230 -8.95 -17.66 -5.92
N PHE A 231 -7.87 -17.58 -5.13
CA PHE A 231 -6.55 -17.96 -5.61
C PHE A 231 -6.39 -19.49 -5.61
N GLU A 232 -6.19 -20.04 -6.80
CA GLU A 232 -5.98 -21.46 -7.02
C GLU A 232 -4.72 -21.68 -7.83
N ARG A 233 -3.94 -22.69 -7.45
CA ARG A 233 -2.76 -23.08 -8.21
C ARG A 233 -3.16 -23.53 -9.62
N ARG A 234 -2.45 -23.03 -10.62
CA ARG A 234 -2.56 -23.50 -12.00
C ARG A 234 -2.19 -24.99 -12.07
N ALA A 235 -3.06 -25.80 -12.64
CA ALA A 235 -2.88 -27.27 -12.67
C ALA A 235 -1.84 -27.71 -13.72
N SER A 236 -1.79 -27.05 -14.89
CA SER A 236 -0.87 -27.37 -16.00
C SER A 236 -0.70 -26.17 -16.93
N ALA A 237 0.24 -26.25 -17.88
CA ALA A 237 0.34 -25.32 -18.99
C ALA A 237 -0.98 -25.30 -19.78
N LEU A 238 -1.44 -24.11 -20.17
CA LEU A 238 -2.68 -23.97 -20.95
C LEU A 238 -2.46 -24.33 -22.42
N ASP A 239 -1.26 -24.02 -22.94
CA ASP A 239 -0.82 -24.22 -24.33
C ASP A 239 0.71 -24.08 -24.39
N ASP A 240 1.29 -24.06 -25.61
CA ASP A 240 2.74 -23.92 -25.84
C ASP A 240 3.21 -22.46 -25.81
N VAL A 241 2.39 -21.51 -25.36
CA VAL A 241 2.72 -20.08 -25.31
C VAL A 241 3.33 -19.74 -23.95
N PHE A 242 4.55 -19.18 -23.93
CA PHE A 242 5.17 -18.68 -22.70
C PHE A 242 4.74 -17.23 -22.42
N ARG A 243 4.01 -17.04 -21.32
CA ARG A 243 3.44 -15.74 -20.93
C ARG A 243 4.21 -15.08 -19.82
N VAL A 244 4.93 -14.00 -20.18
CA VAL A 244 5.56 -13.10 -19.22
C VAL A 244 4.55 -12.05 -18.79
N GLY A 245 4.24 -11.97 -17.52
CA GLY A 245 3.23 -11.08 -16.95
C GLY A 245 3.83 -9.89 -16.21
N TYR A 246 3.11 -8.77 -16.28
CA TYR A 246 3.31 -7.60 -15.44
C TYR A 246 1.98 -7.22 -14.80
N PHE A 247 1.94 -7.14 -13.47
CA PHE A 247 0.73 -6.78 -12.72
C PHE A 247 1.03 -5.72 -11.67
N ALA A 248 0.93 -4.46 -12.07
CA ALA A 248 1.09 -3.30 -11.20
C ALA A 248 0.53 -2.04 -11.87
N ARG A 249 0.47 -0.94 -11.15
CA ARG A 249 0.23 0.38 -11.74
C ARG A 249 1.26 0.64 -12.86
N VAL A 250 0.78 1.07 -14.03
CA VAL A 250 1.67 1.38 -15.16
C VAL A 250 2.26 2.77 -14.95
N ALA A 251 3.50 2.79 -14.44
CA ALA A 251 4.26 3.99 -14.12
C ALA A 251 5.76 3.72 -14.30
N PRO A 252 6.58 4.73 -14.63
CA PRO A 252 8.02 4.55 -14.88
C PRO A 252 8.74 3.84 -13.74
N GLU A 253 8.46 4.21 -12.49
CA GLU A 253 9.08 3.65 -11.30
C GLU A 253 8.77 2.15 -11.08
N LYS A 254 7.71 1.62 -11.70
CA LYS A 254 7.37 0.18 -11.67
C LYS A 254 8.07 -0.65 -12.74
N GLY A 255 8.86 -0.03 -13.61
CA GLY A 255 9.83 -0.70 -14.46
C GLY A 255 9.26 -1.48 -15.64
N LEU A 256 8.02 -1.20 -16.14
CA LEU A 256 7.50 -1.91 -17.31
C LEU A 256 8.40 -1.76 -18.54
N HIS A 257 9.12 -0.65 -18.69
CA HIS A 257 10.09 -0.44 -19.76
C HIS A 257 11.29 -1.39 -19.64
N VAL A 258 11.76 -1.65 -18.41
CA VAL A 258 12.85 -2.62 -18.15
C VAL A 258 12.40 -4.03 -18.54
N LEU A 259 11.16 -4.41 -18.17
CA LEU A 259 10.60 -5.71 -18.56
C LEU A 259 10.40 -5.84 -20.08
N ALA A 260 9.95 -4.78 -20.76
CA ALA A 260 9.78 -4.78 -22.20
C ALA A 260 11.12 -4.92 -22.94
N ASP A 261 12.18 -4.29 -22.44
CA ASP A 261 13.54 -4.45 -23.00
C ASP A 261 14.08 -5.86 -22.75
N ALA A 262 13.88 -6.42 -21.55
CA ALA A 262 14.25 -7.81 -21.26
C ALA A 262 13.45 -8.80 -22.13
N TYR A 263 12.15 -8.57 -22.33
CA TYR A 263 11.31 -9.38 -23.19
C TYR A 263 11.79 -9.34 -24.65
N ARG A 264 12.14 -8.19 -25.18
CA ARG A 264 12.69 -8.03 -26.53
C ARG A 264 13.97 -8.84 -26.72
N ARG A 265 14.91 -8.80 -25.74
CA ARG A 265 16.14 -9.61 -25.75
C ARG A 265 15.83 -11.12 -25.62
N LEU A 266 14.89 -11.48 -24.77
CA LEU A 266 14.42 -12.86 -24.64
C LEU A 266 13.91 -13.40 -26.00
N ARG A 267 13.11 -12.62 -26.73
CA ARG A 267 12.60 -12.99 -28.06
C ARG A 267 13.72 -13.24 -29.08
N GLN A 268 14.78 -12.42 -29.04
CA GLN A 268 15.95 -12.61 -29.91
C GLN A 268 16.66 -13.94 -29.62
N ARG A 269 16.73 -14.38 -28.35
CA ARG A 269 17.36 -15.64 -27.94
C ARG A 269 16.48 -16.86 -28.19
N ALA A 270 15.18 -16.71 -28.05
CA ALA A 270 14.22 -17.81 -28.12
C ALA A 270 13.81 -18.18 -29.54
N GLY A 271 14.23 -17.45 -30.57
CA GLY A 271 13.91 -17.73 -31.97
C GLY A 271 12.41 -17.75 -32.24
N GLY A 272 11.92 -18.81 -32.90
CA GLY A 272 10.51 -18.99 -33.28
C GLY A 272 9.54 -19.42 -32.17
N ALA A 273 9.92 -19.33 -30.89
CA ALA A 273 9.03 -19.71 -29.78
C ALA A 273 7.82 -18.83 -29.69
N HIS A 274 6.67 -19.40 -29.29
CA HIS A 274 5.45 -18.63 -29.04
C HIS A 274 5.52 -18.00 -27.66
N MET A 275 5.53 -16.68 -27.59
CA MET A 275 5.61 -15.92 -26.35
C MET A 275 4.63 -14.74 -26.33
N ARG A 276 4.27 -14.25 -25.13
CA ARG A 276 3.46 -13.04 -24.97
C ARG A 276 3.93 -12.24 -23.75
N LEU A 277 3.87 -10.92 -23.88
CA LEU A 277 4.02 -9.96 -22.79
C LEU A 277 2.64 -9.44 -22.39
N GLU A 278 2.11 -9.94 -21.30
CA GLU A 278 0.78 -9.62 -20.79
C GLU A 278 0.89 -8.59 -19.66
N VAL A 279 0.18 -7.48 -19.80
CA VAL A 279 0.24 -6.37 -18.84
C VAL A 279 -1.15 -6.04 -18.32
N ALA A 280 -1.31 -5.93 -17.01
CA ALA A 280 -2.53 -5.42 -16.38
C ALA A 280 -2.20 -4.48 -15.23
N GLY A 281 -3.06 -3.50 -14.99
CA GLY A 281 -2.94 -2.52 -13.91
C GLY A 281 -3.43 -1.13 -14.30
N TYR A 282 -3.61 -0.30 -13.31
CA TYR A 282 -4.09 1.07 -13.49
C TYR A 282 -3.07 1.94 -14.25
N LEU A 283 -3.55 2.71 -15.21
CA LEU A 283 -2.78 3.71 -15.96
C LEU A 283 -3.30 5.10 -15.64
N ALA A 284 -2.51 5.88 -14.94
CA ALA A 284 -2.84 7.28 -14.68
C ALA A 284 -2.82 8.11 -15.98
N PRO A 285 -3.64 9.17 -16.09
CA PRO A 285 -3.66 10.03 -17.27
C PRO A 285 -2.30 10.57 -17.67
N GLY A 286 -1.47 10.96 -16.70
CA GLY A 286 -0.10 11.45 -16.91
C GLY A 286 0.89 10.41 -17.46
N HIS A 287 0.59 9.12 -17.37
CA HIS A 287 1.47 8.04 -17.85
C HIS A 287 1.04 7.44 -19.21
N LYS A 288 0.01 8.01 -19.87
CA LYS A 288 -0.42 7.53 -21.20
C LYS A 288 0.69 7.60 -22.24
N ALA A 289 1.46 8.69 -22.25
CA ALA A 289 2.60 8.86 -23.15
C ALA A 289 3.70 7.81 -22.92
N TYR A 290 3.96 7.45 -21.65
CA TYR A 290 4.90 6.40 -21.28
C TYR A 290 4.49 5.04 -21.88
N LEU A 291 3.24 4.62 -21.71
CA LEU A 291 2.73 3.36 -22.29
C LEU A 291 2.73 3.40 -23.82
N ALA A 292 2.38 4.54 -24.44
CA ALA A 292 2.40 4.69 -25.90
C ALA A 292 3.82 4.56 -26.47
N GLY A 293 4.81 5.17 -25.82
CA GLY A 293 6.22 5.04 -26.22
C GLY A 293 6.73 3.59 -26.12
N LEU A 294 6.32 2.86 -25.08
CA LEU A 294 6.64 1.46 -24.90
C LEU A 294 6.03 0.59 -26.02
N ARG A 295 4.74 0.79 -26.33
CA ARG A 295 4.09 0.10 -27.47
C ARG A 295 4.81 0.35 -28.78
N GLN A 296 5.15 1.60 -29.09
CA GLN A 296 5.88 1.95 -30.29
C GLN A 296 7.27 1.30 -30.33
N SER A 297 7.94 1.15 -29.20
CA SER A 297 9.24 0.44 -29.11
C SER A 297 9.10 -1.05 -29.47
N LEU A 298 8.07 -1.72 -28.94
CA LEU A 298 7.77 -3.11 -29.24
C LEU A 298 7.32 -3.30 -30.71
N GLU A 299 6.52 -2.40 -31.25
CA GLU A 299 6.08 -2.40 -32.65
C GLU A 299 7.30 -2.30 -33.60
N ARG A 300 8.22 -1.38 -33.33
CA ARG A 300 9.48 -1.26 -34.12
C ARG A 300 10.35 -2.52 -34.05
N ALA A 301 10.21 -3.30 -32.98
CA ALA A 301 10.89 -4.61 -32.83
C ALA A 301 10.09 -5.77 -33.46
N GLY A 302 8.94 -5.53 -34.11
CA GLY A 302 8.09 -6.57 -34.69
C GLY A 302 7.31 -7.41 -33.68
N LEU A 303 7.11 -6.89 -32.44
CA LEU A 303 6.50 -7.59 -31.32
C LEU A 303 5.12 -7.03 -30.91
N ALA A 304 4.49 -6.24 -31.80
CA ALA A 304 3.20 -5.61 -31.50
C ALA A 304 2.11 -6.63 -31.14
N ASP A 305 2.02 -7.74 -31.88
CA ASP A 305 1.01 -8.79 -31.69
C ASP A 305 1.25 -9.64 -30.42
N GLU A 306 2.44 -9.58 -29.86
CA GLU A 306 2.80 -10.29 -28.64
C GLU A 306 2.52 -9.49 -27.37
N PHE A 307 2.25 -8.18 -27.49
CA PHE A 307 2.00 -7.28 -26.37
C PHE A 307 0.51 -7.05 -26.14
N SER A 308 0.05 -7.28 -24.92
CA SER A 308 -1.33 -7.02 -24.50
C SER A 308 -1.37 -6.16 -23.22
N TYR A 309 -2.18 -5.08 -23.23
CA TYR A 309 -2.49 -4.29 -22.05
C TYR A 309 -3.98 -4.33 -21.77
N ARG A 310 -4.38 -4.87 -20.62
CA ARG A 310 -5.77 -5.12 -20.23
C ARG A 310 -6.41 -4.01 -19.38
N GLY A 311 -5.64 -2.96 -19.03
CA GLY A 311 -6.13 -1.93 -18.14
C GLY A 311 -6.17 -2.37 -16.67
N ALA A 312 -6.91 -1.59 -15.86
CA ALA A 312 -7.24 -1.99 -14.51
C ALA A 312 -8.30 -3.10 -14.56
N VAL A 313 -8.10 -4.14 -13.77
CA VAL A 313 -8.99 -5.30 -13.71
C VAL A 313 -9.62 -5.41 -12.32
N ASP A 314 -10.83 -5.92 -12.25
CA ASP A 314 -11.48 -6.32 -11.00
C ASP A 314 -10.88 -7.61 -10.43
N ARG A 315 -11.41 -8.10 -9.32
CA ARG A 315 -10.91 -9.32 -8.67
C ARG A 315 -10.97 -10.54 -9.57
N ALA A 316 -12.07 -10.75 -10.28
CA ALA A 316 -12.21 -11.89 -11.19
C ALA A 316 -11.21 -11.82 -12.34
N GLY A 317 -11.07 -10.63 -12.94
CA GLY A 317 -10.06 -10.35 -13.96
C GLY A 317 -8.62 -10.52 -13.47
N LYS A 318 -8.30 -10.09 -12.22
CA LYS A 318 -7.01 -10.29 -11.59
C LYS A 318 -6.67 -11.77 -11.43
N LEU A 319 -7.59 -12.55 -10.87
CA LEU A 319 -7.41 -14.01 -10.68
C LEU A 319 -7.20 -14.73 -12.02
N ALA A 320 -8.02 -14.42 -13.02
CA ALA A 320 -7.89 -14.99 -14.37
C ALA A 320 -6.57 -14.57 -15.04
N PHE A 321 -6.19 -13.29 -14.91
CA PHE A 321 -4.94 -12.77 -15.45
C PHE A 321 -3.72 -13.49 -14.85
N LEU A 322 -3.60 -13.50 -13.53
CA LEU A 322 -2.46 -14.13 -12.84
C LEU A 322 -2.39 -15.63 -13.15
N LYS A 323 -3.50 -16.35 -13.07
CA LYS A 323 -3.57 -17.79 -13.39
C LYS A 323 -3.14 -18.09 -14.83
N GLY A 324 -3.25 -17.13 -15.75
CA GLY A 324 -2.84 -17.24 -17.15
C GLY A 324 -1.34 -17.10 -17.41
N LEU A 325 -0.55 -16.67 -16.43
CA LEU A 325 0.87 -16.39 -16.62
C LEU A 325 1.77 -17.60 -16.39
N ASP A 326 2.95 -17.60 -16.99
CA ASP A 326 4.04 -18.55 -16.72
C ASP A 326 5.08 -17.98 -15.76
N VAL A 327 5.25 -16.66 -15.74
CA VAL A 327 6.13 -15.91 -14.85
C VAL A 327 5.60 -14.50 -14.68
N LEU A 328 5.71 -13.95 -13.47
CA LEU A 328 5.45 -12.52 -13.21
C LEU A 328 6.76 -11.78 -13.00
N SER A 329 6.87 -10.55 -13.57
CA SER A 329 7.94 -9.63 -13.23
C SER A 329 7.42 -8.19 -13.20
N VAL A 330 7.75 -7.47 -12.13
CA VAL A 330 7.54 -6.02 -11.98
C VAL A 330 8.88 -5.44 -11.51
N PRO A 331 9.83 -5.23 -12.44
CA PRO A 331 11.20 -4.84 -12.10
C PRO A 331 11.25 -3.34 -11.72
N ALA A 332 10.67 -3.03 -10.55
CA ALA A 332 10.63 -1.66 -10.03
C ALA A 332 12.04 -1.07 -9.92
N THR A 333 12.17 0.23 -10.28
CA THR A 333 13.44 0.96 -10.26
C THR A 333 13.72 1.66 -8.93
N TYR A 334 12.91 1.37 -7.92
CA TYR A 334 13.05 1.85 -6.53
C TYR A 334 12.87 0.68 -5.55
N ASP A 335 13.23 0.90 -4.30
CA ASP A 335 13.13 -0.10 -3.24
C ASP A 335 11.67 -0.27 -2.79
N GLU A 336 10.97 -1.21 -3.40
CA GLU A 336 9.56 -1.49 -3.10
C GLU A 336 9.39 -2.07 -1.69
N PRO A 337 8.57 -1.44 -0.82
CA PRO A 337 8.41 -1.91 0.56
C PRO A 337 7.52 -3.15 0.71
N LYS A 338 6.64 -3.42 -0.27
CA LYS A 338 5.50 -4.35 -0.13
C LYS A 338 5.57 -5.57 -1.03
N GLY A 339 5.37 -5.40 -2.32
CA GLY A 339 5.30 -6.52 -3.26
C GLY A 339 4.04 -7.39 -3.17
N ILE A 340 2.85 -6.82 -2.89
CA ILE A 340 1.57 -7.57 -2.80
C ILE A 340 1.36 -8.43 -4.05
N PHE A 341 1.63 -7.90 -5.24
CA PHE A 341 1.48 -8.62 -6.51
C PHE A 341 2.35 -9.88 -6.61
N LEU A 342 3.46 -9.97 -5.87
CA LEU A 342 4.27 -11.20 -5.81
C LEU A 342 3.54 -12.28 -5.03
N LEU A 343 2.95 -11.92 -3.90
CA LEU A 343 2.16 -12.84 -3.08
C LEU A 343 0.94 -13.34 -3.88
N GLU A 344 0.28 -12.45 -4.61
CA GLU A 344 -0.87 -12.79 -5.47
C GLU A 344 -0.48 -13.70 -6.64
N ALA A 345 0.67 -13.47 -7.28
CA ALA A 345 1.19 -14.34 -8.34
C ALA A 345 1.54 -15.73 -7.79
N MET A 346 2.29 -15.80 -6.69
CA MET A 346 2.65 -17.07 -6.06
C MET A 346 1.41 -17.81 -5.54
N ALA A 347 0.41 -17.10 -5.00
CA ALA A 347 -0.88 -17.69 -4.63
C ALA A 347 -1.66 -18.27 -5.81
N SER A 348 -1.37 -17.81 -7.04
CA SER A 348 -1.89 -18.36 -8.30
C SER A 348 -1.02 -19.50 -8.87
N GLY A 349 0.08 -19.88 -8.19
CA GLY A 349 1.05 -20.84 -8.68
C GLY A 349 1.91 -20.30 -9.83
N VAL A 350 2.23 -19.00 -9.81
CA VAL A 350 3.06 -18.32 -10.80
C VAL A 350 4.34 -17.83 -10.12
N PRO A 351 5.52 -18.28 -10.55
CA PRO A 351 6.79 -17.83 -10.00
C PRO A 351 7.09 -16.39 -10.43
N ALA A 352 7.94 -15.71 -9.66
CA ALA A 352 8.31 -14.33 -9.94
C ALA A 352 9.80 -14.20 -10.31
N VAL A 353 10.13 -13.19 -11.12
CA VAL A 353 11.51 -12.74 -11.33
C VAL A 353 11.59 -11.27 -10.95
N GLN A 354 12.41 -10.92 -9.97
CA GLN A 354 12.45 -9.57 -9.41
C GLN A 354 13.87 -9.09 -9.14
N PRO A 355 14.13 -7.78 -9.24
CA PRO A 355 15.41 -7.23 -8.81
C PRO A 355 15.62 -7.45 -7.30
N ARG A 356 16.87 -7.71 -6.91
CA ARG A 356 17.31 -7.82 -5.51
C ARG A 356 17.24 -6.45 -4.85
N ARG A 357 16.01 -6.03 -4.51
CA ARG A 357 15.71 -4.66 -4.09
C ARG A 357 14.52 -4.64 -3.13
N GLY A 358 14.64 -3.86 -2.04
CA GLY A 358 13.56 -3.65 -1.10
C GLY A 358 12.96 -4.94 -0.53
N GLY A 359 11.66 -4.94 -0.32
CA GLY A 359 10.88 -6.08 0.17
C GLY A 359 10.82 -7.27 -0.80
N PHE A 360 11.17 -7.10 -2.07
CA PHE A 360 11.21 -8.23 -3.02
C PHE A 360 12.22 -9.29 -2.59
N THR A 361 13.41 -8.84 -2.15
CA THR A 361 14.46 -9.74 -1.67
C THR A 361 13.94 -10.59 -0.52
N GLU A 362 13.36 -9.96 0.50
CA GLU A 362 12.81 -10.65 1.67
C GLU A 362 11.71 -11.67 1.29
N ILE A 363 10.78 -11.28 0.42
CA ILE A 363 9.68 -12.16 0.01
C ILE A 363 10.22 -13.38 -0.76
N LEU A 364 11.08 -13.17 -1.77
CA LEU A 364 11.56 -14.27 -2.62
C LEU A 364 12.53 -15.20 -1.88
N GLU A 365 13.38 -14.67 -1.00
CA GLU A 365 14.26 -15.50 -0.17
C GLU A 365 13.48 -16.37 0.83
N ARG A 366 12.40 -15.84 1.42
CA ARG A 366 11.56 -16.58 2.36
C ARG A 366 10.66 -17.61 1.69
N THR A 367 10.12 -17.27 0.50
CA THR A 367 9.17 -18.16 -0.17
C THR A 367 9.83 -19.14 -1.11
N GLY A 368 11.04 -18.86 -1.60
CA GLY A 368 11.66 -19.63 -2.69
C GLY A 368 10.79 -19.69 -3.95
N GLY A 369 9.85 -18.73 -4.11
CA GLY A 369 8.86 -18.70 -5.18
C GLY A 369 9.30 -17.96 -6.44
N GLY A 370 10.60 -17.74 -6.65
CA GLY A 370 11.09 -17.02 -7.81
C GLY A 370 12.60 -16.87 -7.86
N LEU A 371 13.06 -16.02 -8.78
CA LEU A 371 14.47 -15.69 -8.98
C LEU A 371 14.71 -14.21 -8.69
N LEU A 372 15.83 -13.92 -8.03
CA LEU A 372 16.34 -12.56 -7.83
C LEU A 372 17.38 -12.25 -8.88
N VAL A 373 17.30 -11.05 -9.46
CA VAL A 373 18.22 -10.53 -10.49
C VAL A 373 18.89 -9.25 -9.99
N GLU A 374 19.98 -8.86 -10.64
CA GLU A 374 20.66 -7.61 -10.31
C GLU A 374 19.77 -6.41 -10.64
N PRO A 375 19.69 -5.42 -9.73
CA PRO A 375 18.91 -4.20 -9.94
C PRO A 375 19.39 -3.42 -11.17
N ASP A 376 18.44 -2.87 -11.94
CA ASP A 376 18.68 -2.06 -13.13
C ASP A 376 19.48 -2.78 -14.26
N ASP A 377 19.59 -4.10 -14.17
CA ASP A 377 20.28 -4.94 -15.17
C ASP A 377 19.26 -5.71 -16.02
N VAL A 378 19.02 -5.18 -17.22
CA VAL A 378 18.14 -5.80 -18.22
C VAL A 378 18.64 -7.17 -18.65
N GLU A 379 19.97 -7.38 -18.69
CA GLU A 379 20.58 -8.63 -19.09
C GLU A 379 20.35 -9.73 -18.05
N SER A 380 20.56 -9.42 -16.77
CA SER A 380 20.26 -10.32 -15.66
C SER A 380 18.78 -10.74 -15.63
N LEU A 381 17.88 -9.79 -15.88
CA LEU A 381 16.45 -10.08 -16.00
C LEU A 381 16.13 -10.98 -17.20
N THR A 382 16.77 -10.70 -18.36
CA THR A 382 16.60 -11.51 -19.58
C THR A 382 17.04 -12.95 -19.36
N GLU A 383 18.19 -13.16 -18.70
CA GLU A 383 18.74 -14.48 -18.42
C GLU A 383 17.83 -15.29 -17.49
N ALA A 384 17.32 -14.66 -16.45
CA ALA A 384 16.38 -15.31 -15.54
C ALA A 384 15.07 -15.71 -16.23
N LEU A 385 14.49 -14.84 -17.07
CA LEU A 385 13.32 -15.17 -17.87
C LEU A 385 13.60 -16.28 -18.89
N HIS A 386 14.76 -16.26 -19.53
CA HIS A 386 15.20 -17.30 -20.47
C HIS A 386 15.38 -18.65 -19.76
N THR A 387 15.97 -18.66 -18.57
CA THR A 387 16.12 -19.85 -17.72
C THR A 387 14.75 -20.46 -17.41
N LEU A 388 13.76 -19.66 -16.97
CA LEU A 388 12.42 -20.16 -16.67
C LEU A 388 11.64 -20.63 -17.90
N TRP A 389 11.90 -20.04 -19.05
CA TRP A 389 11.36 -20.54 -20.31
C TRP A 389 11.94 -21.89 -20.70
N ARG A 390 13.28 -22.03 -20.62
CA ARG A 390 14.01 -23.24 -21.01
C ARG A 390 13.81 -24.42 -20.06
N ASP A 391 13.54 -24.14 -18.77
CA ASP A 391 13.41 -25.15 -17.74
C ASP A 391 12.00 -25.11 -17.09
N PRO A 392 11.01 -25.82 -17.70
CA PRO A 392 9.68 -25.96 -17.13
C PRO A 392 9.65 -26.70 -15.78
N ALA A 393 10.66 -27.53 -15.48
CA ALA A 393 10.75 -28.24 -14.22
C ALA A 393 11.10 -27.28 -13.08
N LEU A 394 12.13 -26.44 -13.27
CA LEU A 394 12.47 -25.38 -12.34
C LEU A 394 11.29 -24.40 -12.15
N ARG A 395 10.66 -23.96 -13.26
CA ARG A 395 9.51 -23.08 -13.21
C ARG A 395 8.38 -23.67 -12.32
N ARG A 396 8.04 -24.95 -12.49
CA ARG A 396 7.05 -25.63 -11.64
C ARG A 396 7.51 -25.77 -10.20
N GLN A 397 8.78 -26.06 -9.95
CA GLN A 397 9.34 -26.16 -8.61
C GLN A 397 9.19 -24.81 -7.85
N LEU A 398 9.58 -23.70 -8.47
CA LEU A 398 9.44 -22.36 -7.88
C LEU A 398 7.97 -22.00 -7.65
N ALA A 399 7.10 -22.31 -8.62
CA ALA A 399 5.65 -22.10 -8.51
C ALA A 399 5.05 -22.85 -7.31
N CYS A 400 5.42 -24.12 -7.11
CA CYS A 400 4.96 -24.91 -5.96
C CYS A 400 5.45 -24.33 -4.63
N ARG A 401 6.76 -24.02 -4.53
CA ARG A 401 7.33 -23.44 -3.31
C ARG A 401 6.63 -22.11 -2.95
N GLY A 402 6.54 -21.20 -3.92
CA GLY A 402 5.87 -19.92 -3.70
C GLY A 402 4.43 -20.07 -3.25
N TYR A 403 3.66 -20.97 -3.88
CA TYR A 403 2.28 -21.24 -3.52
C TYR A 403 2.14 -21.78 -2.09
N ASP A 404 2.96 -22.76 -1.71
CA ASP A 404 2.90 -23.40 -0.40
C ASP A 404 3.32 -22.41 0.70
N GLU A 405 4.41 -21.63 0.49
CA GLU A 405 4.92 -20.68 1.46
C GLU A 405 4.00 -19.46 1.64
N VAL A 406 3.37 -18.96 0.57
CA VAL A 406 2.38 -17.87 0.70
C VAL A 406 1.19 -18.32 1.56
N ARG A 407 0.72 -19.56 1.40
CA ARG A 407 -0.34 -20.11 2.23
C ARG A 407 0.10 -20.31 3.68
N ALA A 408 1.34 -20.70 3.90
CA ALA A 408 1.88 -20.95 5.23
C ALA A 408 2.18 -19.67 6.04
N GLN A 409 2.48 -18.54 5.38
CA GLN A 409 3.04 -17.36 6.09
C GLN A 409 2.45 -16.02 5.71
N TYR A 410 1.82 -15.88 4.53
CA TYR A 410 1.42 -14.60 3.94
C TYR A 410 -0.08 -14.50 3.63
N THR A 411 -0.90 -15.19 4.41
CA THR A 411 -2.36 -15.00 4.34
C THR A 411 -2.78 -13.81 5.19
N ILE A 412 -3.95 -13.25 4.91
CA ILE A 412 -4.51 -12.16 5.71
C ILE A 412 -4.73 -12.57 7.17
N GLN A 413 -4.97 -13.86 7.43
CA GLN A 413 -5.09 -14.42 8.78
C GLN A 413 -3.80 -14.25 9.57
N HIS A 414 -2.64 -14.54 8.96
CA HIS A 414 -1.34 -14.34 9.60
C HIS A 414 -1.04 -12.86 9.89
N THR A 415 -1.43 -11.97 8.97
CA THR A 415 -1.33 -10.52 9.21
C THR A 415 -2.21 -10.08 10.37
N ALA A 416 -3.44 -10.58 10.44
CA ALA A 416 -4.37 -10.27 11.51
C ALA A 416 -3.87 -10.76 12.88
N ASP A 417 -3.33 -12.00 12.96
CA ASP A 417 -2.75 -12.55 14.19
C ASP A 417 -1.62 -11.67 14.73
N ARG A 418 -0.71 -11.26 13.84
CA ARG A 418 0.43 -10.41 14.20
C ARG A 418 -0.01 -8.98 14.58
N ALA A 419 -0.98 -8.41 13.86
CA ALA A 419 -1.53 -7.10 14.18
C ALA A 419 -2.24 -7.11 15.55
N LEU A 420 -3.05 -8.14 15.83
CA LEU A 420 -3.71 -8.31 17.12
C LEU A 420 -2.70 -8.42 18.27
N ALA A 421 -1.64 -9.18 18.09
CA ALA A 421 -0.58 -9.30 19.10
C ALA A 421 0.04 -7.92 19.43
N VAL A 422 0.33 -7.11 18.41
CA VAL A 422 0.83 -5.73 18.60
C VAL A 422 -0.19 -4.86 19.33
N TYR A 423 -1.46 -4.92 18.96
CA TYR A 423 -2.52 -4.12 19.60
C TYR A 423 -2.75 -4.53 21.05
N GLU A 424 -2.73 -5.83 21.34
CA GLU A 424 -2.87 -6.34 22.72
C GLU A 424 -1.70 -5.92 23.61
N ASP A 425 -0.47 -5.95 23.08
CA ASP A 425 0.71 -5.48 23.81
C ASP A 425 0.61 -3.99 24.14
N LEU A 426 0.17 -3.17 23.22
CA LEU A 426 -0.06 -1.73 23.43
C LEU A 426 -1.12 -1.47 24.51
N ILE A 427 -2.26 -2.16 24.43
CA ILE A 427 -3.35 -2.01 25.40
C ILE A 427 -2.87 -2.43 26.80
N ARG A 428 -2.10 -3.51 26.92
CA ARG A 428 -1.53 -3.97 28.19
C ARG A 428 -0.56 -2.95 28.78
N ALA A 429 0.34 -2.41 27.96
CA ALA A 429 1.33 -1.41 28.36
C ALA A 429 0.65 -0.13 28.88
N THR A 430 -0.43 0.30 28.25
CA THR A 430 -1.16 1.52 28.66
C THR A 430 -1.94 1.32 29.97
N ARG A 431 -2.42 0.11 30.28
CA ARG A 431 -3.16 -0.20 31.52
C ARG A 431 -2.26 -0.33 32.75
N GLN A 432 -1.01 -0.74 32.61
CA GLN A 432 -0.07 -0.95 33.73
C GLN A 432 0.33 0.34 34.47
N PRO A 433 0.55 1.51 33.87
CA PRO A 433 0.87 2.73 34.61
C PRO A 433 -0.27 3.19 35.52
N VAL A 434 -1.52 3.04 35.08
CA VAL A 434 -2.72 3.41 35.85
C VAL A 434 -2.87 2.52 37.08
N ALA A 435 -2.62 1.23 36.96
CA ALA A 435 -2.67 0.28 38.07
C ALA A 435 -1.56 0.56 39.12
N ARG A 436 -0.33 0.92 38.66
CA ARG A 436 0.76 1.33 39.57
C ARG A 436 0.48 2.66 40.27
N ALA A 437 -0.11 3.64 39.58
CA ALA A 437 -0.50 4.92 40.18
C ALA A 437 -1.60 4.75 41.24
N LEU A 438 -2.59 3.91 40.97
CA LEU A 438 -3.67 3.61 41.93
C LEU A 438 -3.19 2.78 43.14
N SER A 439 -2.26 1.84 42.94
CA SER A 439 -1.68 1.08 44.05
C SER A 439 -0.77 1.94 44.95
N ASN A 440 -0.08 2.93 44.40
CA ASN A 440 0.72 3.85 45.17
C ASN A 440 -0.13 4.89 45.94
N GLN A 441 -1.29 5.30 45.44
CA GLN A 441 -2.20 6.16 46.17
C GLN A 441 -2.91 5.44 47.33
N SER A 442 -3.22 4.16 47.19
CA SER A 442 -3.78 3.36 48.30
C SER A 442 -2.76 2.97 49.38
N ALA A 443 -1.45 3.04 49.09
CA ALA A 443 -0.39 2.79 50.05
C ALA A 443 -0.01 4.03 50.86
N VAL A 444 -0.39 5.24 50.43
CA VAL A 444 -0.10 6.51 51.14
C VAL A 444 -1.25 6.89 52.10
N THR A 445 -2.38 6.19 52.04
CA THR A 445 -3.58 6.44 52.87
C THR A 445 -3.79 5.40 53.99
N ARG A 446 -2.75 4.65 54.33
CA ARG A 446 -2.76 3.77 55.51
C ARG A 446 -1.71 4.18 56.55
#